data_66c32f551baed2c951d650c7326a99b0
#
_entry.id   66c32f551baed2c951d650c7326a99b0
#
_cell.length_a   1.000
_cell.length_b   1.000
_cell.length_c   1.000
_cell.angle_alpha   90.00
_cell.angle_beta   90.00
_cell.angle_gamma   90.00
#
_symmetry.space_group_name_H-M   'P 1'
#
loop_
_entity.id
_entity.type
_entity.pdbx_description
1 polymer ?
#
loop_
_entity_poly.entity_id
_entity_poly.type
_entity_poly.pdbx_seq_one_letter_code
_entity_poly.pdbx_strand_id
1 'polypeptide(L)'
;MDKAEILKRAKEYIAAEKDERFRKEVEELIAKEDFTELEDRFYRTLEFGTGGLRGIMGGGTNRMNTLEINLATQGLANYVIKAFPEKAKAGTLSAVVAYDSRKNSDVFAEATALIFAANGIKAYLFTGLRPTPELSYAIRYFKADTGVVVTASHNPKIYNGYKAYWNDGAQVIEPHDVGIVEEVNKVKSVKTISKEEAIKSGKLVLIDSEVDEKYWAMCKEQLFRPELIKEYAKNVNVVYTPLHGTGAMHVEKVLGDLGLTVKTVPEQRNPDGNFPTVEKPNPEEKPAMKMAVELGTATKADCVMATDPDSDRFGTAFPDKDGNFILLSGNQMGGLLMDYIFLTRKELGKLPADSYCIRSIVTSPFGDYICKKYGVEMLECLTGFKWIAAIEAEREAKGIGHYVFGLEESYGYKVETEVMDKDGVSAAAMCAEMTMYWRSKGKSILEHLDDLYKEFGYFEDRAISKNFPGSAGVATMAGIMSKLRNEGLKTLAGKTVLKIRDIQTSTEYNPANPSEKAALSFPKSNVLQFFLEGGTIVSARPSGTEPKIKFYINTRTDVNGSTDEALAEAKKEASALCDKITSDINELLDAASK
;
A
#
# COMPACT_ATOMS: atom_id res chain seq x y z
N MET A 1 -1.45 -33.35 7.21
CA MET A 1 -2.48 -34.12 6.43
C MET A 1 -1.91 -35.50 6.12
N ASP A 2 -2.73 -36.57 5.95
CA ASP A 2 -2.15 -37.84 5.52
C ASP A 2 -1.83 -37.83 4.01
N LYS A 3 -0.89 -38.69 3.60
CA LYS A 3 -0.40 -38.75 2.21
C LYS A 3 -1.52 -39.08 1.19
N ALA A 4 -2.51 -39.87 1.59
CA ALA A 4 -3.59 -40.26 0.69
C ALA A 4 -4.52 -39.07 0.39
N GLU A 5 -4.84 -38.28 1.39
CA GLU A 5 -5.64 -37.04 1.21
C GLU A 5 -4.88 -35.98 0.41
N ILE A 6 -3.56 -35.82 0.62
CA ILE A 6 -2.73 -34.92 -0.19
C ILE A 6 -2.76 -35.32 -1.66
N LEU A 7 -2.53 -36.62 -1.96
CA LEU A 7 -2.57 -37.15 -3.33
C LEU A 7 -3.95 -37.02 -3.98
N LYS A 8 -5.02 -37.19 -3.20
CA LYS A 8 -6.39 -37.01 -3.69
C LYS A 8 -6.60 -35.57 -4.14
N ARG A 9 -6.30 -34.58 -3.29
CA ARG A 9 -6.43 -33.15 -3.63
C ARG A 9 -5.54 -32.73 -4.81
N ALA A 10 -4.32 -33.24 -4.87
CA ALA A 10 -3.41 -32.97 -5.98
C ALA A 10 -3.98 -33.51 -7.31
N LYS A 11 -4.56 -34.71 -7.33
CA LYS A 11 -5.19 -35.28 -8.52
C LYS A 11 -6.47 -34.52 -8.92
N GLU A 12 -7.28 -34.09 -7.96
CA GLU A 12 -8.48 -33.26 -8.21
C GLU A 12 -8.05 -31.92 -8.84
N TYR A 13 -6.98 -31.28 -8.32
CA TYR A 13 -6.40 -30.07 -8.90
C TYR A 13 -5.93 -30.28 -10.34
N ILE A 14 -5.14 -31.33 -10.60
CA ILE A 14 -4.64 -31.68 -11.96
C ILE A 14 -5.80 -31.84 -12.94
N ALA A 15 -6.91 -32.43 -12.53
CA ALA A 15 -8.09 -32.59 -13.37
C ALA A 15 -8.82 -31.26 -13.66
N ALA A 16 -8.76 -30.30 -12.73
CA ALA A 16 -9.44 -29.02 -12.83
C ALA A 16 -8.61 -27.93 -13.52
N GLU A 17 -7.28 -27.91 -13.28
CA GLU A 17 -6.37 -26.91 -13.84
C GLU A 17 -6.17 -27.12 -15.35
N LYS A 18 -6.44 -26.08 -16.12
CA LYS A 18 -6.29 -26.10 -17.58
C LYS A 18 -4.92 -25.65 -18.05
N ASP A 19 -4.22 -24.85 -17.25
CA ASP A 19 -2.87 -24.39 -17.58
C ASP A 19 -1.86 -25.52 -17.37
N GLU A 20 -1.31 -25.98 -18.49
CA GLU A 20 -0.37 -27.12 -18.52
C GLU A 20 0.88 -26.88 -17.65
N ARG A 21 1.31 -25.61 -17.50
CA ARG A 21 2.48 -25.26 -16.70
C ARG A 21 2.27 -25.62 -15.24
N PHE A 22 1.17 -25.16 -14.63
CA PHE A 22 0.84 -25.41 -13.24
C PHE A 22 0.45 -26.86 -12.99
N ARG A 23 -0.18 -27.52 -13.97
CA ARG A 23 -0.51 -28.93 -13.88
C ARG A 23 0.75 -29.79 -13.84
N LYS A 24 1.71 -29.57 -14.76
CA LYS A 24 2.99 -30.29 -14.80
C LYS A 24 3.82 -30.13 -13.53
N GLU A 25 3.82 -28.95 -12.92
CA GLU A 25 4.50 -28.77 -11.62
C GLU A 25 4.02 -29.77 -10.56
N VAL A 26 2.70 -29.96 -10.46
CA VAL A 26 2.11 -30.87 -9.47
C VAL A 26 2.36 -32.35 -9.86
N GLU A 27 2.25 -32.69 -11.15
CA GLU A 27 2.57 -34.03 -11.67
C GLU A 27 4.02 -34.41 -11.35
N GLU A 28 4.97 -33.48 -11.52
CA GLU A 28 6.38 -33.69 -11.20
C GLU A 28 6.62 -33.89 -9.69
N LEU A 29 5.93 -33.14 -8.83
CA LEU A 29 6.04 -33.31 -7.38
C LEU A 29 5.50 -34.68 -6.93
N ILE A 30 4.41 -35.14 -7.54
CA ILE A 30 3.88 -36.49 -7.28
C ILE A 30 4.89 -37.55 -7.73
N ALA A 31 5.49 -37.40 -8.93
CA ALA A 31 6.46 -38.34 -9.46
C ALA A 31 7.76 -38.40 -8.63
N LYS A 32 8.15 -37.27 -8.01
CA LYS A 32 9.31 -37.18 -7.10
C LYS A 32 9.00 -37.60 -5.66
N GLU A 33 7.73 -37.89 -5.35
CA GLU A 33 7.23 -38.18 -4.00
C GLU A 33 7.57 -37.05 -2.98
N ASP A 34 7.62 -35.78 -3.43
CA ASP A 34 7.88 -34.62 -2.58
C ASP A 34 6.62 -34.25 -1.76
N PHE A 35 6.36 -35.05 -0.73
CA PHE A 35 5.19 -34.85 0.12
C PHE A 35 5.27 -33.61 0.99
N THR A 36 6.45 -33.07 1.26
CA THR A 36 6.59 -31.82 2.01
C THR A 36 6.07 -30.64 1.21
N GLU A 37 6.50 -30.51 -0.04
CA GLU A 37 6.03 -29.45 -0.94
C GLU A 37 4.57 -29.67 -1.33
N LEU A 38 4.15 -30.93 -1.58
CA LEU A 38 2.74 -31.24 -1.86
C LEU A 38 1.82 -30.88 -0.67
N GLU A 39 2.22 -31.16 0.57
CA GLU A 39 1.43 -30.76 1.73
C GLU A 39 1.29 -29.24 1.81
N ASP A 40 2.37 -28.47 1.61
CA ASP A 40 2.33 -27.01 1.63
C ASP A 40 1.41 -26.42 0.53
N ARG A 41 1.35 -27.09 -0.64
CA ARG A 41 0.49 -26.69 -1.77
C ARG A 41 -1.00 -27.06 -1.60
N PHE A 42 -1.33 -28.03 -0.75
CA PHE A 42 -2.67 -28.61 -0.68
C PHE A 42 -3.29 -28.66 0.72
N TYR A 43 -2.59 -28.21 1.79
CA TYR A 43 -3.17 -28.28 3.15
C TYR A 43 -4.38 -27.35 3.34
N ARG A 44 -4.51 -26.32 2.51
CA ARG A 44 -5.64 -25.38 2.45
C ARG A 44 -5.85 -24.87 1.03
N THR A 45 -6.93 -24.12 0.83
CA THR A 45 -7.15 -23.30 -0.36
C THR A 45 -6.70 -21.89 -0.09
N LEU A 46 -6.18 -21.18 -1.09
CA LEU A 46 -5.81 -19.77 -1.00
C LEU A 46 -7.07 -18.94 -0.75
N GLU A 47 -7.14 -18.31 0.39
CA GLU A 47 -8.32 -17.55 0.78
C GLU A 47 -8.38 -16.21 0.05
N PHE A 48 -9.56 -15.88 -0.48
CA PHE A 48 -9.87 -14.53 -0.89
C PHE A 48 -10.04 -13.70 0.39
N GLY A 49 -9.00 -12.94 0.74
CA GLY A 49 -8.98 -12.10 1.95
C GLY A 49 -9.79 -10.82 1.75
N THR A 50 -9.66 -9.90 2.71
CA THR A 50 -10.35 -8.60 2.71
C THR A 50 -9.90 -7.67 1.57
N GLY A 51 -10.12 -8.05 0.33
CA GLY A 51 -9.81 -7.23 -0.85
C GLY A 51 -9.07 -7.96 -1.97
N GLY A 52 -8.89 -9.29 -1.89
CA GLY A 52 -8.29 -10.07 -2.96
C GLY A 52 -7.49 -11.29 -2.52
N LEU A 53 -6.72 -11.84 -3.46
CA LEU A 53 -5.81 -12.96 -3.25
C LEU A 53 -4.37 -12.46 -3.20
N ARG A 54 -3.52 -13.12 -2.42
CA ARG A 54 -2.06 -12.96 -2.48
C ARG A 54 -1.39 -14.25 -2.06
N GLY A 55 -0.46 -14.76 -2.86
CA GLY A 55 0.22 -16.01 -2.56
C GLY A 55 1.45 -16.24 -3.45
N ILE A 56 2.17 -17.31 -3.14
CA ILE A 56 3.26 -17.82 -3.99
C ILE A 56 2.64 -18.38 -5.26
N MET A 57 3.25 -18.08 -6.42
CA MET A 57 2.84 -18.65 -7.70
C MET A 57 3.19 -20.13 -7.79
N GLY A 58 2.34 -20.93 -8.43
CA GLY A 58 2.59 -22.34 -8.69
C GLY A 58 1.31 -23.18 -8.73
N GLY A 59 1.45 -24.45 -9.06
CA GLY A 59 0.34 -25.42 -9.02
C GLY A 59 -0.05 -25.81 -7.60
N GLY A 60 -1.35 -25.86 -7.32
CA GLY A 60 -1.91 -26.21 -6.02
C GLY A 60 -2.96 -25.24 -5.51
N THR A 61 -3.82 -25.69 -4.61
CA THR A 61 -4.93 -24.87 -4.08
C THR A 61 -4.47 -23.77 -3.13
N ASN A 62 -3.28 -23.88 -2.52
CA ASN A 62 -2.67 -22.85 -1.70
C ASN A 62 -1.61 -22.04 -2.48
N ARG A 63 -1.80 -21.86 -3.77
CA ARG A 63 -0.91 -21.14 -4.69
C ARG A 63 -1.70 -20.21 -5.62
N MET A 64 -1.03 -19.18 -6.13
CA MET A 64 -1.56 -18.34 -7.20
C MET A 64 -1.35 -19.05 -8.55
N ASN A 65 -2.43 -19.36 -9.22
CA ASN A 65 -2.48 -20.01 -10.53
C ASN A 65 -3.75 -19.67 -11.28
N THR A 66 -3.88 -20.14 -12.50
CA THR A 66 -5.01 -19.83 -13.36
C THR A 66 -6.35 -20.35 -12.80
N LEU A 67 -6.35 -21.51 -12.15
CA LEU A 67 -7.59 -22.05 -11.54
C LEU A 67 -8.12 -21.14 -10.43
N GLU A 68 -7.25 -20.74 -9.49
CA GLU A 68 -7.64 -19.89 -8.36
C GLU A 68 -8.08 -18.49 -8.82
N ILE A 69 -7.40 -17.90 -9.81
CA ILE A 69 -7.80 -16.63 -10.44
C ILE A 69 -9.18 -16.76 -11.09
N ASN A 70 -9.41 -17.86 -11.80
CA ASN A 70 -10.69 -18.10 -12.49
C ASN A 70 -11.85 -18.24 -11.50
N LEU A 71 -11.64 -18.97 -10.41
CA LEU A 71 -12.64 -19.15 -9.35
C LEU A 71 -12.95 -17.82 -8.65
N ALA A 72 -11.92 -17.05 -8.29
CA ALA A 72 -12.07 -15.75 -7.68
C ALA A 72 -12.83 -14.77 -8.59
N THR A 73 -12.46 -14.74 -9.89
CA THR A 73 -13.11 -13.84 -10.84
C THR A 73 -14.56 -14.23 -11.11
N GLN A 74 -14.87 -15.52 -11.19
CA GLN A 74 -16.26 -15.98 -11.34
C GLN A 74 -17.10 -15.58 -10.12
N GLY A 75 -16.56 -15.70 -8.92
CA GLY A 75 -17.23 -15.26 -7.69
C GLY A 75 -17.45 -13.75 -7.65
N LEU A 76 -16.44 -12.98 -8.03
CA LEU A 76 -16.58 -11.52 -8.16
C LEU A 76 -17.64 -11.15 -9.21
N ALA A 77 -17.64 -11.78 -10.38
CA ALA A 77 -18.64 -11.56 -11.42
C ALA A 77 -20.06 -11.87 -10.92
N ASN A 78 -20.24 -12.98 -10.21
CA ASN A 78 -21.52 -13.34 -9.61
C ASN A 78 -22.00 -12.28 -8.61
N TYR A 79 -21.08 -11.79 -7.76
CA TYR A 79 -21.40 -10.76 -6.78
C TYR A 79 -21.78 -9.44 -7.45
N VAL A 80 -21.04 -8.98 -8.46
CA VAL A 80 -21.34 -7.74 -9.21
C VAL A 80 -22.72 -7.82 -9.87
N ILE A 81 -23.05 -8.95 -10.50
CA ILE A 81 -24.38 -9.18 -11.10
C ILE A 81 -25.49 -9.09 -10.04
N LYS A 82 -25.25 -9.63 -8.86
CA LYS A 82 -26.20 -9.60 -7.73
C LYS A 82 -26.34 -8.22 -7.12
N ALA A 83 -25.22 -7.46 -7.03
CA ALA A 83 -25.21 -6.12 -6.47
C ALA A 83 -25.86 -5.07 -7.39
N PHE A 84 -25.80 -5.28 -8.72
CA PHE A 84 -26.35 -4.35 -9.72
C PHE A 84 -27.36 -5.04 -10.67
N PRO A 85 -28.50 -5.56 -10.16
CA PRO A 85 -29.42 -6.39 -10.92
C PRO A 85 -30.04 -5.68 -12.14
N GLU A 86 -30.32 -4.38 -12.06
CA GLU A 86 -30.89 -3.62 -13.17
C GLU A 86 -29.86 -3.39 -14.29
N LYS A 87 -28.62 -3.08 -13.95
CA LYS A 87 -27.52 -3.00 -14.94
C LYS A 87 -27.23 -4.35 -15.57
N ALA A 88 -27.31 -5.44 -14.79
CA ALA A 88 -27.15 -6.80 -15.30
C ALA A 88 -28.21 -7.16 -16.35
N LYS A 89 -29.49 -6.87 -16.07
CA LYS A 89 -30.61 -7.07 -17.03
C LYS A 89 -30.43 -6.20 -18.29
N ALA A 90 -29.98 -4.98 -18.12
CA ALA A 90 -29.72 -4.06 -19.23
C ALA A 90 -28.46 -4.41 -20.04
N GLY A 91 -27.60 -5.30 -19.55
CA GLY A 91 -26.32 -5.66 -20.19
C GLY A 91 -25.29 -4.53 -20.19
N THR A 92 -25.37 -3.64 -19.20
CA THR A 92 -24.52 -2.41 -19.08
C THR A 92 -23.46 -2.52 -18.01
N LEU A 93 -23.31 -3.68 -17.34
CA LEU A 93 -22.23 -3.89 -16.39
C LEU A 93 -20.86 -3.81 -17.07
N SER A 94 -19.91 -3.23 -16.36
CA SER A 94 -18.53 -3.13 -16.84
C SER A 94 -17.50 -3.28 -15.73
N ALA A 95 -16.29 -3.67 -16.13
CA ALA A 95 -15.13 -3.86 -15.27
C ALA A 95 -13.86 -3.37 -15.96
N VAL A 96 -12.88 -2.90 -15.18
CA VAL A 96 -11.54 -2.53 -15.68
C VAL A 96 -10.52 -3.53 -15.14
N VAL A 97 -9.54 -3.93 -15.96
CA VAL A 97 -8.49 -4.86 -15.57
C VAL A 97 -7.11 -4.30 -15.93
N ALA A 98 -6.24 -4.22 -14.94
CA ALA A 98 -4.84 -3.82 -15.07
C ALA A 98 -3.90 -4.88 -14.46
N TYR A 99 -2.61 -4.76 -14.73
CA TYR A 99 -1.60 -5.68 -14.22
C TYR A 99 -0.21 -5.05 -14.18
N ASP A 100 0.63 -5.58 -13.28
CA ASP A 100 2.02 -5.17 -13.12
C ASP A 100 3.00 -6.03 -13.94
N SER A 101 4.31 -5.82 -13.71
CA SER A 101 5.41 -6.51 -14.41
C SER A 101 5.65 -7.96 -13.97
N ARG A 102 4.95 -8.47 -12.95
CA ARG A 102 5.19 -9.81 -12.41
C ARG A 102 4.87 -10.90 -13.41
N LYS A 103 5.59 -12.02 -13.30
CA LYS A 103 5.30 -13.21 -14.11
C LYS A 103 3.84 -13.61 -14.01
N ASN A 104 3.25 -13.96 -15.13
CA ASN A 104 1.86 -14.35 -15.29
C ASN A 104 0.81 -13.26 -14.96
N SER A 105 1.20 -12.02 -14.63
CA SER A 105 0.22 -10.95 -14.38
C SER A 105 -0.63 -10.67 -15.62
N ASP A 106 -0.03 -10.66 -16.80
CA ASP A 106 -0.69 -10.53 -18.10
C ASP A 106 -1.68 -11.68 -18.38
N VAL A 107 -1.24 -12.93 -18.13
CA VAL A 107 -2.09 -14.13 -18.31
C VAL A 107 -3.29 -14.12 -17.37
N PHE A 108 -3.06 -13.77 -16.10
CA PHE A 108 -4.13 -13.70 -15.09
C PHE A 108 -5.09 -12.54 -15.36
N ALA A 109 -4.58 -11.41 -15.84
CA ALA A 109 -5.41 -10.27 -16.23
C ALA A 109 -6.29 -10.59 -17.45
N GLU A 110 -5.75 -11.23 -18.47
CA GLU A 110 -6.52 -11.68 -19.63
C GLU A 110 -7.60 -12.68 -19.21
N ALA A 111 -7.27 -13.69 -18.41
CA ALA A 111 -8.23 -14.66 -17.88
C ALA A 111 -9.36 -13.98 -17.11
N THR A 112 -9.03 -12.99 -16.25
CA THR A 112 -9.98 -12.16 -15.52
C THR A 112 -10.93 -11.43 -16.46
N ALA A 113 -10.42 -10.75 -17.47
CA ALA A 113 -11.22 -10.00 -18.43
C ALA A 113 -12.15 -10.90 -19.26
N LEU A 114 -11.67 -12.07 -19.67
CA LEU A 114 -12.48 -13.05 -20.41
C LEU A 114 -13.60 -13.65 -19.58
N ILE A 115 -13.40 -13.87 -18.29
CA ILE A 115 -14.45 -14.35 -17.37
C ILE A 115 -15.51 -13.26 -17.17
N PHE A 116 -15.13 -12.00 -16.99
CA PHE A 116 -16.10 -10.90 -16.96
C PHE A 116 -16.93 -10.87 -18.25
N ALA A 117 -16.27 -10.91 -19.42
CA ALA A 117 -16.92 -10.93 -20.71
C ALA A 117 -17.90 -12.10 -20.87
N ALA A 118 -17.51 -13.31 -20.46
CA ALA A 118 -18.34 -14.51 -20.49
C ALA A 118 -19.57 -14.44 -19.58
N ASN A 119 -19.52 -13.63 -18.53
CA ASN A 119 -20.62 -13.35 -17.62
C ASN A 119 -21.48 -12.13 -18.04
N GLY A 120 -21.22 -11.56 -19.23
CA GLY A 120 -21.98 -10.42 -19.74
C GLY A 120 -21.51 -9.06 -19.21
N ILE A 121 -20.44 -9.02 -18.43
CA ILE A 121 -19.82 -7.79 -17.92
C ILE A 121 -18.81 -7.33 -18.96
N LYS A 122 -18.95 -6.10 -19.46
CA LYS A 122 -18.02 -5.52 -20.41
C LYS A 122 -16.66 -5.28 -19.75
N ALA A 123 -15.62 -5.94 -20.20
CA ALA A 123 -14.28 -5.80 -19.66
C ALA A 123 -13.46 -4.81 -20.47
N TYR A 124 -12.87 -3.82 -19.80
CA TYR A 124 -11.84 -2.95 -20.29
C TYR A 124 -10.48 -3.50 -19.81
N LEU A 125 -9.65 -3.99 -20.72
CA LEU A 125 -8.34 -4.56 -20.41
C LEU A 125 -7.23 -3.67 -20.97
N PHE A 126 -6.32 -3.22 -20.14
CA PHE A 126 -5.13 -2.53 -20.62
C PHE A 126 -4.26 -3.45 -21.48
N THR A 127 -3.77 -2.94 -22.63
CA THR A 127 -2.94 -3.71 -23.58
C THR A 127 -1.54 -3.98 -23.04
N GLY A 128 -1.05 -3.13 -22.14
CA GLY A 128 0.21 -3.27 -21.43
C GLY A 128 0.02 -3.12 -19.93
N LEU A 129 1.10 -3.34 -19.18
CA LEU A 129 1.08 -3.16 -17.74
C LEU A 129 0.77 -1.70 -17.33
N ARG A 130 -0.05 -1.51 -16.29
CA ARG A 130 -0.43 -0.21 -15.74
C ARG A 130 -0.42 -0.22 -14.22
N PRO A 131 -0.15 0.93 -13.60
CA PRO A 131 -0.09 1.06 -12.16
C PRO A 131 -1.45 0.91 -11.48
N THR A 132 -1.42 0.50 -10.22
CA THR A 132 -2.62 0.40 -9.37
C THR A 132 -3.42 1.70 -9.31
N PRO A 133 -2.82 2.90 -9.13
CA PRO A 133 -3.58 4.15 -9.14
C PRO A 133 -4.28 4.44 -10.46
N GLU A 134 -3.71 4.06 -11.59
CA GLU A 134 -4.37 4.25 -12.88
C GLU A 134 -5.57 3.30 -13.07
N LEU A 135 -5.53 2.08 -12.50
CA LEU A 135 -6.74 1.25 -12.44
C LEU A 135 -7.86 1.97 -11.69
N SER A 136 -7.57 2.51 -10.50
CA SER A 136 -8.53 3.26 -9.70
C SER A 136 -9.13 4.43 -10.49
N TYR A 137 -8.28 5.21 -11.13
CA TYR A 137 -8.69 6.29 -12.04
C TYR A 137 -9.57 5.80 -13.18
N ALA A 138 -9.18 4.72 -13.88
CA ALA A 138 -9.91 4.17 -15.01
C ALA A 138 -11.30 3.64 -14.63
N ILE A 139 -11.47 3.05 -13.44
CA ILE A 139 -12.79 2.65 -12.93
C ILE A 139 -13.73 3.86 -12.86
N ARG A 140 -13.27 4.96 -12.31
CA ARG A 140 -14.05 6.20 -12.21
C ARG A 140 -14.27 6.85 -13.58
N TYR A 141 -13.24 6.88 -14.44
CA TYR A 141 -13.30 7.44 -15.80
C TYR A 141 -14.36 6.72 -16.64
N PHE A 142 -14.37 5.39 -16.66
CA PHE A 142 -15.36 4.60 -17.39
C PHE A 142 -16.68 4.42 -16.66
N LYS A 143 -16.78 4.87 -15.39
CA LYS A 143 -17.90 4.60 -14.47
C LYS A 143 -18.20 3.09 -14.39
N ALA A 144 -17.14 2.31 -14.34
CA ALA A 144 -17.21 0.86 -14.27
C ALA A 144 -17.74 0.40 -12.89
N ASP A 145 -18.35 -0.77 -12.84
CA ASP A 145 -18.97 -1.30 -11.63
C ASP A 145 -17.97 -2.00 -10.71
N THR A 146 -16.84 -2.42 -11.26
CA THR A 146 -15.74 -3.06 -10.53
C THR A 146 -14.43 -2.95 -11.32
N GLY A 147 -13.34 -3.34 -10.68
CA GLY A 147 -12.04 -3.49 -11.34
C GLY A 147 -11.13 -4.47 -10.63
N VAL A 148 -10.08 -4.86 -11.32
CA VAL A 148 -9.06 -5.78 -10.80
C VAL A 148 -7.69 -5.34 -11.23
N VAL A 149 -6.74 -5.31 -10.30
CA VAL A 149 -5.32 -5.26 -10.65
C VAL A 149 -4.61 -6.54 -10.20
N VAL A 150 -3.87 -7.13 -11.14
CA VAL A 150 -3.06 -8.32 -10.88
C VAL A 150 -1.67 -7.88 -10.49
N THR A 151 -1.39 -7.93 -9.20
CA THR A 151 -0.14 -7.49 -8.58
C THR A 151 0.04 -8.06 -7.18
N ALA A 152 1.28 -8.25 -6.76
CA ALA A 152 1.63 -8.46 -5.36
C ALA A 152 2.45 -7.28 -4.80
N SER A 153 2.33 -6.07 -5.40
CA SER A 153 3.03 -4.85 -4.98
C SER A 153 4.54 -5.11 -4.81
N HIS A 154 5.12 -4.83 -3.69
CA HIS A 154 6.54 -4.95 -3.35
C HIS A 154 7.02 -6.34 -2.89
N ASN A 155 6.16 -7.37 -2.91
CA ASN A 155 6.55 -8.71 -2.46
C ASN A 155 7.64 -9.31 -3.37
N PRO A 156 8.43 -10.30 -2.88
CA PRO A 156 9.42 -11.02 -3.69
C PRO A 156 8.83 -11.60 -4.98
N LYS A 157 9.69 -11.87 -5.96
CA LYS A 157 9.32 -12.32 -7.32
C LYS A 157 8.48 -13.59 -7.41
N ILE A 158 8.52 -14.42 -6.38
CA ILE A 158 7.74 -15.67 -6.33
C ILE A 158 6.26 -15.45 -6.02
N TYR A 159 5.87 -14.24 -5.58
CA TYR A 159 4.49 -13.88 -5.26
C TYR A 159 3.78 -13.25 -6.45
N ASN A 160 2.47 -13.48 -6.52
CA ASN A 160 1.53 -12.65 -7.28
C ASN A 160 0.26 -12.44 -6.44
N GLY A 161 -0.65 -11.61 -6.94
CA GLY A 161 -1.87 -11.25 -6.25
C GLY A 161 -2.96 -10.78 -7.20
N TYR A 162 -4.15 -10.60 -6.64
CA TYR A 162 -5.35 -10.18 -7.32
C TYR A 162 -6.09 -9.24 -6.37
N LYS A 163 -6.08 -7.94 -6.64
CA LYS A 163 -6.77 -6.94 -5.83
C LYS A 163 -8.08 -6.56 -6.52
N ALA A 164 -9.21 -6.67 -5.82
CA ALA A 164 -10.54 -6.29 -6.32
C ALA A 164 -10.91 -4.87 -5.87
N TYR A 165 -11.51 -4.11 -6.78
CA TYR A 165 -11.93 -2.72 -6.59
C TYR A 165 -13.41 -2.56 -6.88
N TRP A 166 -14.05 -1.59 -6.27
CA TRP A 166 -15.47 -1.30 -6.44
C TRP A 166 -15.68 -0.10 -7.37
N ASN A 167 -16.95 0.27 -7.60
CA ASN A 167 -17.36 1.30 -8.55
C ASN A 167 -16.96 2.74 -8.18
N ASP A 168 -16.50 2.96 -6.96
CA ASP A 168 -15.91 4.21 -6.49
C ASP A 168 -14.41 4.34 -6.82
N GLY A 169 -13.79 3.27 -7.32
CA GLY A 169 -12.36 3.18 -7.60
C GLY A 169 -11.51 2.77 -6.40
N ALA A 170 -12.11 2.47 -5.24
CA ALA A 170 -11.42 1.98 -4.05
C ALA A 170 -11.34 0.46 -4.00
N GLN A 171 -10.34 -0.08 -3.33
CA GLN A 171 -10.27 -1.49 -3.02
C GLN A 171 -11.46 -1.90 -2.13
N VAL A 172 -12.09 -3.03 -2.42
CA VAL A 172 -13.30 -3.50 -1.73
C VAL A 172 -13.12 -3.62 -0.22
N ILE A 173 -14.17 -3.21 0.52
CA ILE A 173 -14.32 -3.37 1.96
C ILE A 173 -15.69 -3.98 2.26
N GLU A 174 -16.01 -4.26 3.52
CA GLU A 174 -17.34 -4.69 3.95
C GLU A 174 -18.42 -3.67 3.54
N PRO A 175 -19.57 -4.11 2.98
CA PRO A 175 -20.05 -5.50 2.86
C PRO A 175 -19.57 -6.24 1.60
N HIS A 176 -18.82 -5.56 0.69
CA HIS A 176 -18.50 -6.09 -0.62
C HIS A 176 -17.48 -7.24 -0.56
N ASP A 177 -16.41 -7.10 0.24
CA ASP A 177 -15.40 -8.14 0.39
C ASP A 177 -15.99 -9.45 0.95
N VAL A 178 -16.84 -9.35 1.97
CA VAL A 178 -17.56 -10.51 2.53
C VAL A 178 -18.49 -11.16 1.48
N GLY A 179 -19.28 -10.33 0.77
CA GLY A 179 -20.19 -10.83 -0.26
C GLY A 179 -19.45 -11.49 -1.43
N ILE A 180 -18.28 -10.98 -1.82
CA ILE A 180 -17.45 -11.60 -2.85
C ILE A 180 -16.93 -12.97 -2.38
N VAL A 181 -16.40 -13.05 -1.15
CA VAL A 181 -15.94 -14.32 -0.54
C VAL A 181 -17.05 -15.36 -0.54
N GLU A 182 -18.27 -14.98 -0.15
CA GLU A 182 -19.42 -15.89 -0.16
C GLU A 182 -19.72 -16.42 -1.57
N GLU A 183 -19.67 -15.57 -2.60
CA GLU A 183 -19.91 -15.99 -3.98
C GLU A 183 -18.76 -16.82 -4.54
N VAL A 184 -17.49 -16.52 -4.20
CA VAL A 184 -16.32 -17.35 -4.56
C VAL A 184 -16.48 -18.77 -4.01
N ASN A 185 -16.86 -18.92 -2.74
CA ASN A 185 -17.04 -20.24 -2.10
C ASN A 185 -18.20 -21.07 -2.70
N LYS A 186 -19.11 -20.45 -3.45
CA LYS A 186 -20.23 -21.11 -4.14
C LYS A 186 -19.91 -21.51 -5.57
N VAL A 187 -18.77 -21.08 -6.12
CA VAL A 187 -18.43 -21.36 -7.53
C VAL A 187 -18.23 -22.84 -7.75
N LYS A 188 -19.02 -23.42 -8.67
CA LYS A 188 -18.89 -24.80 -9.11
C LYS A 188 -18.37 -24.94 -10.54
N SER A 189 -18.50 -23.89 -11.33
CA SER A 189 -18.05 -23.86 -12.71
C SER A 189 -17.72 -22.42 -13.11
N VAL A 190 -16.75 -22.26 -13.99
CA VAL A 190 -16.31 -20.98 -14.52
C VAL A 190 -16.78 -20.85 -15.96
N LYS A 191 -17.43 -19.73 -16.30
CA LYS A 191 -17.77 -19.39 -17.67
C LYS A 191 -16.55 -18.83 -18.37
N THR A 192 -16.33 -19.24 -19.60
CA THR A 192 -15.22 -18.76 -20.44
C THR A 192 -15.70 -18.42 -21.84
N ILE A 193 -14.99 -17.52 -22.51
CA ILE A 193 -15.18 -17.11 -23.88
C ILE A 193 -13.81 -16.96 -24.54
N SER A 194 -13.69 -17.16 -25.85
CA SER A 194 -12.41 -16.86 -26.53
C SER A 194 -12.17 -15.36 -26.61
N LYS A 195 -10.91 -14.96 -26.67
CA LYS A 195 -10.53 -13.54 -26.79
C LYS A 195 -11.13 -12.91 -28.05
N GLU A 196 -11.05 -13.63 -29.17
CA GLU A 196 -11.57 -13.22 -30.46
C GLU A 196 -13.09 -12.99 -30.42
N GLU A 197 -13.83 -13.90 -29.80
CA GLU A 197 -15.28 -13.77 -29.66
C GLU A 197 -15.66 -12.64 -28.71
N ALA A 198 -14.94 -12.49 -27.61
CA ALA A 198 -15.15 -11.40 -26.65
C ALA A 198 -14.91 -10.01 -27.28
N ILE A 199 -13.88 -9.85 -28.10
CA ILE A 199 -13.61 -8.63 -28.87
C ILE A 199 -14.70 -8.41 -29.92
N LYS A 200 -15.03 -9.42 -30.70
CA LYS A 200 -16.05 -9.35 -31.77
C LYS A 200 -17.43 -8.98 -31.22
N SER A 201 -17.78 -9.47 -30.06
CA SER A 201 -19.05 -9.14 -29.37
C SER A 201 -19.05 -7.80 -28.65
N GLY A 202 -17.91 -7.09 -28.60
CA GLY A 202 -17.75 -5.85 -27.86
C GLY A 202 -17.76 -6.01 -26.33
N LYS A 203 -17.64 -7.26 -25.83
CA LYS A 203 -17.57 -7.57 -24.41
C LYS A 203 -16.15 -7.45 -23.84
N LEU A 204 -15.12 -7.50 -24.70
CA LEU A 204 -13.74 -7.16 -24.34
C LEU A 204 -13.30 -5.95 -25.18
N VAL A 205 -12.91 -4.88 -24.51
CA VAL A 205 -12.37 -3.67 -25.08
C VAL A 205 -10.93 -3.52 -24.61
N LEU A 206 -10.00 -3.47 -25.54
CA LEU A 206 -8.61 -3.18 -25.23
C LEU A 206 -8.44 -1.67 -25.11
N ILE A 207 -7.84 -1.23 -24.01
CA ILE A 207 -7.62 0.20 -23.68
C ILE A 207 -6.13 0.48 -23.51
N ASP A 208 -5.73 1.71 -23.78
CA ASP A 208 -4.33 2.13 -23.80
C ASP A 208 -4.23 3.66 -23.57
N SER A 209 -3.47 4.36 -24.40
CA SER A 209 -3.09 5.77 -24.31
C SER A 209 -4.23 6.75 -24.02
N GLU A 210 -5.46 6.42 -24.38
CA GLU A 210 -6.62 7.27 -24.04
C GLU A 210 -6.75 7.50 -22.53
N VAL A 211 -6.55 6.47 -21.73
CA VAL A 211 -6.61 6.57 -20.25
C VAL A 211 -5.32 7.19 -19.72
N ASP A 212 -4.17 6.75 -20.24
CA ASP A 212 -2.85 7.25 -19.85
C ASP A 212 -2.79 8.78 -19.92
N GLU A 213 -3.21 9.37 -21.05
CA GLU A 213 -3.18 10.82 -21.26
C GLU A 213 -4.04 11.58 -20.25
N LYS A 214 -5.22 11.05 -19.91
CA LYS A 214 -6.10 11.64 -18.92
C LYS A 214 -5.54 11.54 -17.50
N TYR A 215 -4.99 10.38 -17.16
CA TYR A 215 -4.33 10.16 -15.88
C TYR A 215 -3.09 11.08 -15.72
N TRP A 216 -2.23 11.21 -16.74
CA TRP A 216 -1.10 12.15 -16.68
C TRP A 216 -1.53 13.61 -16.58
N ALA A 217 -2.62 13.99 -17.25
CA ALA A 217 -3.18 15.33 -17.11
C ALA A 217 -3.65 15.57 -15.68
N MET A 218 -4.41 14.64 -15.09
CA MET A 218 -4.87 14.68 -13.71
C MET A 218 -3.70 14.84 -12.73
N CYS A 219 -2.64 14.02 -12.84
CA CYS A 219 -1.46 14.13 -11.97
C CYS A 219 -0.81 15.54 -12.02
N LYS A 220 -0.80 16.19 -13.19
CA LYS A 220 -0.25 17.55 -13.35
C LYS A 220 -1.20 18.65 -12.84
N GLU A 221 -2.51 18.46 -12.96
CA GLU A 221 -3.53 19.40 -12.50
C GLU A 221 -3.58 19.56 -10.98
N GLN A 222 -3.01 18.60 -10.23
CA GLN A 222 -2.89 18.67 -8.76
C GLN A 222 -1.83 19.66 -8.28
N LEU A 223 -0.94 20.10 -9.17
CA LEU A 223 0.14 21.01 -8.84
C LEU A 223 -0.36 22.45 -8.67
N PHE A 224 0.28 23.20 -7.80
CA PHE A 224 -0.23 24.49 -7.34
C PHE A 224 0.47 25.69 -7.98
N ARG A 225 1.73 25.53 -8.42
CA ARG A 225 2.65 26.62 -8.76
C ARG A 225 3.21 26.51 -10.18
N PRO A 226 2.38 26.63 -11.24
CA PRO A 226 2.84 26.44 -12.61
C PRO A 226 3.97 27.40 -13.02
N GLU A 227 3.97 28.64 -12.53
CA GLU A 227 5.04 29.61 -12.84
C GLU A 227 6.37 29.21 -12.17
N LEU A 228 6.35 28.71 -10.94
CA LEU A 228 7.53 28.19 -10.26
C LEU A 228 8.11 26.99 -11.04
N ILE A 229 7.25 26.07 -11.47
CA ILE A 229 7.66 24.90 -12.25
C ILE A 229 8.34 25.36 -13.55
N LYS A 230 7.73 26.28 -14.28
CA LYS A 230 8.27 26.83 -15.53
C LYS A 230 9.65 27.47 -15.33
N GLU A 231 9.87 28.13 -14.21
CA GLU A 231 11.13 28.81 -13.89
C GLU A 231 12.23 27.83 -13.46
N TYR A 232 11.89 26.87 -12.58
CA TYR A 232 12.89 26.07 -11.88
C TYR A 232 13.08 24.65 -12.44
N ALA A 233 12.12 24.08 -13.18
CA ALA A 233 12.15 22.66 -13.58
C ALA A 233 13.43 22.27 -14.33
N LYS A 234 13.92 23.11 -15.24
CA LYS A 234 15.15 22.88 -16.02
C LYS A 234 16.42 22.76 -15.18
N ASN A 235 16.37 23.28 -13.95
CA ASN A 235 17.50 23.30 -13.02
C ASN A 235 17.41 22.23 -11.93
N VAL A 236 16.38 21.37 -11.98
CA VAL A 236 16.18 20.27 -11.03
C VAL A 236 16.43 18.95 -11.74
N ASN A 237 17.42 18.21 -11.26
CA ASN A 237 17.80 16.90 -11.76
C ASN A 237 17.22 15.83 -10.84
N VAL A 238 16.39 14.97 -11.39
CA VAL A 238 15.78 13.84 -10.70
C VAL A 238 16.42 12.55 -11.15
N VAL A 239 16.84 11.71 -10.21
CA VAL A 239 17.12 10.31 -10.49
C VAL A 239 15.89 9.50 -10.08
N TYR A 240 15.46 8.58 -10.94
CA TYR A 240 14.28 7.78 -10.72
C TYR A 240 14.55 6.28 -10.91
N THR A 241 13.87 5.43 -10.13
CA THR A 241 13.79 3.99 -10.38
C THR A 241 12.36 3.47 -10.22
N PRO A 242 11.83 2.76 -11.23
CA PRO A 242 10.55 2.05 -11.14
C PRO A 242 10.70 0.66 -10.48
N LEU A 243 11.89 0.27 -10.04
CA LEU A 243 12.18 -1.06 -9.48
C LEU A 243 11.63 -2.20 -10.37
N HIS A 244 11.87 -2.12 -11.70
CA HIS A 244 11.38 -3.04 -12.72
C HIS A 244 9.84 -3.10 -12.87
N GLY A 245 9.13 -2.10 -12.36
CA GLY A 245 7.66 -2.04 -12.33
C GLY A 245 7.05 -1.19 -13.43
N THR A 246 5.82 -0.74 -13.16
CA THR A 246 4.96 0.02 -14.09
C THR A 246 5.30 1.50 -14.19
N GLY A 247 6.03 2.06 -13.22
CA GLY A 247 6.13 3.49 -13.02
C GLY A 247 6.93 4.27 -14.06
N ALA A 248 7.86 3.63 -14.82
CA ALA A 248 8.75 4.35 -15.73
C ALA A 248 7.98 5.21 -16.75
N MET A 249 7.02 4.62 -17.44
CA MET A 249 6.24 5.32 -18.46
C MET A 249 5.51 6.55 -17.91
N HIS A 250 4.98 6.45 -16.68
CA HIS A 250 4.15 7.48 -16.08
C HIS A 250 4.98 8.59 -15.42
N VAL A 251 5.93 8.23 -14.56
CA VAL A 251 6.75 9.21 -13.84
C VAL A 251 7.66 9.98 -14.81
N GLU A 252 8.32 9.30 -15.75
CA GLU A 252 9.13 9.95 -16.78
C GLU A 252 8.30 10.93 -17.62
N LYS A 253 7.07 10.52 -18.00
CA LYS A 253 6.17 11.36 -18.81
C LYS A 253 5.69 12.58 -18.02
N VAL A 254 5.17 12.39 -16.81
CA VAL A 254 4.63 13.48 -16.00
C VAL A 254 5.72 14.47 -15.64
N LEU A 255 6.87 14.01 -15.12
CA LEU A 255 7.98 14.91 -14.76
C LEU A 255 8.63 15.56 -15.98
N GLY A 256 8.75 14.82 -17.10
CA GLY A 256 9.25 15.35 -18.38
C GLY A 256 8.36 16.44 -18.97
N ASP A 257 7.02 16.28 -18.91
CA ASP A 257 6.06 17.30 -19.33
C ASP A 257 6.15 18.58 -18.48
N LEU A 258 6.53 18.46 -17.21
CA LEU A 258 6.80 19.60 -16.33
C LEU A 258 8.14 20.28 -16.64
N GLY A 259 8.97 19.70 -17.50
CA GLY A 259 10.25 20.23 -17.92
C GLY A 259 11.45 19.81 -17.07
N LEU A 260 11.29 18.83 -16.16
CA LEU A 260 12.39 18.29 -15.37
C LEU A 260 13.30 17.36 -16.19
N THR A 261 14.57 17.30 -15.79
CA THR A 261 15.50 16.28 -16.30
C THR A 261 15.43 15.05 -15.42
N VAL A 262 14.86 13.96 -15.95
CA VAL A 262 14.74 12.68 -15.24
C VAL A 262 15.78 11.69 -15.78
N LYS A 263 16.63 11.16 -14.89
CA LYS A 263 17.58 10.09 -15.20
C LYS A 263 17.10 8.82 -14.51
N THR A 264 16.53 7.91 -15.28
CA THR A 264 16.09 6.62 -14.76
C THR A 264 17.26 5.64 -14.70
N VAL A 265 17.35 4.85 -13.62
CA VAL A 265 18.34 3.77 -13.45
C VAL A 265 18.19 2.77 -14.60
N PRO A 266 19.17 2.66 -15.52
CA PRO A 266 18.99 1.89 -16.76
C PRO A 266 18.66 0.42 -16.52
N GLU A 267 19.30 -0.21 -15.53
CA GLU A 267 19.15 -1.61 -15.19
C GLU A 267 17.79 -1.95 -14.58
N GLN A 268 17.09 -0.94 -14.02
CA GLN A 268 15.80 -1.10 -13.35
C GLN A 268 14.63 -0.50 -14.13
N ARG A 269 14.92 0.22 -15.24
CA ARG A 269 13.91 0.97 -15.99
C ARG A 269 12.90 0.06 -16.69
N ASN A 270 13.38 -1.01 -17.31
CA ASN A 270 12.50 -1.90 -18.06
C ASN A 270 11.76 -2.84 -17.09
N PRO A 271 10.44 -3.02 -17.29
CA PRO A 271 9.68 -3.98 -16.51
C PRO A 271 10.25 -5.39 -16.60
N ASP A 272 10.48 -6.05 -15.45
CA ASP A 272 10.96 -7.43 -15.39
C ASP A 272 10.45 -8.12 -14.12
N GLY A 273 9.58 -9.12 -14.28
CA GLY A 273 9.02 -9.89 -13.17
C GLY A 273 10.01 -10.81 -12.45
N ASN A 274 11.27 -10.88 -12.89
CA ASN A 274 12.35 -11.54 -12.15
C ASN A 274 13.01 -10.62 -11.12
N PHE A 275 12.81 -9.30 -11.21
CA PHE A 275 13.45 -8.30 -10.35
C PHE A 275 14.96 -8.53 -10.18
N PRO A 276 15.76 -8.59 -11.29
CA PRO A 276 17.11 -9.13 -11.27
C PRO A 276 18.10 -8.37 -10.39
N THR A 277 17.82 -7.10 -10.06
CA THR A 277 18.70 -6.24 -9.27
C THR A 277 18.29 -6.15 -7.79
N VAL A 278 17.12 -6.66 -7.41
CA VAL A 278 16.58 -6.54 -6.05
C VAL A 278 15.87 -7.81 -5.62
N GLU A 279 16.04 -8.20 -4.37
CA GLU A 279 15.30 -9.32 -3.78
C GLU A 279 13.83 -8.95 -3.52
N LYS A 280 13.62 -7.74 -2.99
CA LYS A 280 12.32 -7.14 -2.76
C LYS A 280 12.27 -5.78 -3.45
N PRO A 281 11.38 -5.58 -4.42
CA PRO A 281 11.24 -4.30 -5.12
C PRO A 281 10.42 -3.30 -4.29
N ASN A 282 10.94 -2.95 -3.10
CA ASN A 282 10.28 -2.08 -2.13
C ASN A 282 11.13 -0.84 -1.86
N PRO A 283 10.64 0.38 -2.15
CA PRO A 283 11.39 1.62 -1.91
C PRO A 283 11.68 1.91 -0.43
N GLU A 284 11.08 1.17 0.53
CA GLU A 284 11.46 1.21 1.95
C GLU A 284 12.83 0.54 2.21
N GLU A 285 13.25 -0.39 1.34
CA GLU A 285 14.42 -1.21 1.54
C GLU A 285 15.67 -0.49 0.99
N LYS A 286 16.65 -0.22 1.86
CA LYS A 286 17.93 0.39 1.45
C LYS A 286 18.59 -0.33 0.25
N PRO A 287 18.61 -1.68 0.18
CA PRO A 287 19.17 -2.37 -0.99
C PRO A 287 18.44 -2.06 -2.29
N ALA A 288 17.11 -1.84 -2.26
CA ALA A 288 16.35 -1.50 -3.45
C ALA A 288 16.69 -0.11 -3.99
N MET A 289 16.97 0.85 -3.10
CA MET A 289 17.33 2.22 -3.43
C MET A 289 18.80 2.41 -3.83
N LYS A 290 19.67 1.41 -3.61
CA LYS A 290 21.13 1.53 -3.73
C LYS A 290 21.55 2.07 -5.10
N MET A 291 21.10 1.46 -6.20
CA MET A 291 21.50 1.86 -7.56
C MET A 291 21.05 3.29 -7.89
N ALA A 292 19.86 3.67 -7.44
CA ALA A 292 19.35 5.01 -7.65
C ALA A 292 20.13 6.05 -6.84
N VAL A 293 20.52 5.74 -5.61
CA VAL A 293 21.38 6.60 -4.77
C VAL A 293 22.77 6.74 -5.38
N GLU A 294 23.38 5.65 -5.86
CA GLU A 294 24.68 5.67 -6.56
C GLU A 294 24.62 6.56 -7.82
N LEU A 295 23.57 6.42 -8.63
CA LEU A 295 23.37 7.26 -9.81
C LEU A 295 23.11 8.74 -9.41
N GLY A 296 22.34 8.96 -8.33
CA GLY A 296 22.08 10.29 -7.78
C GLY A 296 23.37 11.00 -7.35
N THR A 297 24.23 10.29 -6.64
CA THR A 297 25.55 10.78 -6.22
C THR A 297 26.44 11.08 -7.42
N ALA A 298 26.52 10.18 -8.38
CA ALA A 298 27.36 10.35 -9.58
C ALA A 298 26.89 11.52 -10.46
N THR A 299 25.60 11.81 -10.48
CA THR A 299 25.00 12.87 -11.31
C THR A 299 24.69 14.15 -10.55
N LYS A 300 24.98 14.19 -9.23
CA LYS A 300 24.65 15.31 -8.34
C LYS A 300 23.17 15.69 -8.45
N ALA A 301 22.29 14.69 -8.36
CA ALA A 301 20.87 14.88 -8.43
C ALA A 301 20.34 15.70 -7.24
N ASP A 302 19.27 16.45 -7.45
CA ASP A 302 18.58 17.21 -6.40
C ASP A 302 17.69 16.30 -5.53
N CYS A 303 17.19 15.20 -6.14
CA CYS A 303 16.49 14.15 -5.41
C CYS A 303 16.58 12.81 -6.15
N VAL A 304 16.40 11.73 -5.39
CA VAL A 304 16.20 10.38 -5.87
C VAL A 304 14.77 9.98 -5.56
N MET A 305 14.07 9.41 -6.54
CA MET A 305 12.68 8.96 -6.43
C MET A 305 12.58 7.48 -6.82
N ALA A 306 11.67 6.75 -6.20
CA ALA A 306 11.40 5.36 -6.52
C ALA A 306 9.92 5.03 -6.35
N THR A 307 9.41 4.12 -7.19
CA THR A 307 8.11 3.48 -7.01
C THR A 307 8.28 1.96 -6.93
N ASP A 308 7.36 1.28 -6.25
CA ASP A 308 7.28 -0.18 -6.27
C ASP A 308 6.66 -0.69 -7.60
N PRO A 309 6.59 -2.00 -7.86
CA PRO A 309 6.17 -2.51 -9.16
C PRO A 309 4.80 -2.08 -9.67
N ASP A 310 3.81 -1.88 -8.80
CA ASP A 310 2.49 -1.39 -9.16
C ASP A 310 2.30 0.12 -8.90
N SER A 311 3.41 0.81 -8.55
CA SER A 311 3.54 2.26 -8.43
C SER A 311 2.52 2.92 -7.48
N ASP A 312 2.03 2.17 -6.49
CA ASP A 312 1.17 2.70 -5.44
C ASP A 312 1.99 3.29 -4.28
N ARG A 313 3.31 3.00 -4.18
CA ARG A 313 4.24 3.54 -3.19
C ARG A 313 5.25 4.48 -3.83
N PHE A 314 5.69 5.45 -3.02
CA PHE A 314 6.66 6.45 -3.44
C PHE A 314 7.74 6.65 -2.38
N GLY A 315 8.98 6.31 -2.69
CA GLY A 315 10.16 6.49 -1.84
C GLY A 315 11.11 7.56 -2.38
N THR A 316 11.83 8.21 -1.48
CA THR A 316 12.73 9.32 -1.82
C THR A 316 14.03 9.30 -1.03
N ALA A 317 15.05 9.91 -1.63
CA ALA A 317 16.27 10.32 -0.93
C ALA A 317 16.71 11.72 -1.38
N PHE A 318 17.24 12.49 -0.47
CA PHE A 318 17.73 13.84 -0.72
C PHE A 318 19.18 13.98 -0.27
N PRO A 319 20.01 14.79 -0.98
CA PRO A 319 21.40 15.02 -0.59
C PRO A 319 21.46 15.86 0.68
N ASP A 320 22.35 15.48 1.60
CA ASP A 320 22.77 16.33 2.71
C ASP A 320 23.78 17.40 2.23
N LYS A 321 24.27 18.23 3.14
CA LYS A 321 25.26 19.28 2.84
C LYS A 321 26.59 18.75 2.27
N ASP A 322 26.90 17.48 2.51
CA ASP A 322 28.12 16.84 2.04
C ASP A 322 27.88 16.04 0.74
N GLY A 323 26.63 16.03 0.24
CA GLY A 323 26.22 15.35 -0.98
C GLY A 323 25.86 13.86 -0.79
N ASN A 324 25.79 13.38 0.46
CA ASN A 324 25.33 12.01 0.74
C ASN A 324 23.80 11.96 0.72
N PHE A 325 23.23 10.97 0.05
CA PHE A 325 21.78 10.82 -0.02
C PHE A 325 21.22 10.18 1.25
N ILE A 326 20.28 10.87 1.88
CA ILE A 326 19.52 10.40 3.05
C ILE A 326 18.17 9.90 2.57
N LEU A 327 17.91 8.60 2.80
CA LEU A 327 16.60 7.98 2.55
C LEU A 327 15.60 8.48 3.59
N LEU A 328 14.49 9.04 3.14
CA LEU A 328 13.40 9.44 4.03
C LEU A 328 12.46 8.27 4.32
N SER A 329 11.97 8.17 5.55
CA SER A 329 10.87 7.25 5.89
C SER A 329 9.55 7.74 5.28
N GLY A 330 8.56 6.82 5.19
CA GLY A 330 7.23 7.17 4.72
C GLY A 330 6.58 8.28 5.54
N ASN A 331 6.82 8.27 6.86
CA ASN A 331 6.33 9.31 7.77
C ASN A 331 7.01 10.67 7.53
N GLN A 332 8.32 10.69 7.30
CA GLN A 332 9.06 11.91 7.02
C GLN A 332 8.62 12.57 5.73
N MET A 333 8.54 11.76 4.66
CA MET A 333 8.09 12.25 3.35
C MET A 333 6.62 12.67 3.40
N GLY A 334 5.77 11.92 4.11
CA GLY A 334 4.37 12.27 4.31
C GLY A 334 4.20 13.61 5.03
N GLY A 335 4.97 13.86 6.10
CA GLY A 335 4.97 15.14 6.80
C GLY A 335 5.42 16.31 5.92
N LEU A 336 6.47 16.12 5.13
CA LEU A 336 6.96 17.13 4.18
C LEU A 336 5.91 17.46 3.11
N LEU A 337 5.24 16.45 2.53
CA LEU A 337 4.17 16.66 1.55
C LEU A 337 2.98 17.39 2.19
N MET A 338 2.56 16.99 3.39
CA MET A 338 1.48 17.64 4.12
C MET A 338 1.78 19.11 4.37
N ASP A 339 2.95 19.42 4.94
CA ASP A 339 3.33 20.81 5.24
C ASP A 339 3.36 21.64 3.96
N TYR A 340 3.97 21.13 2.87
CA TYR A 340 4.03 21.81 1.58
C TYR A 340 2.63 22.08 0.98
N ILE A 341 1.77 21.07 0.97
CA ILE A 341 0.40 21.18 0.42
C ILE A 341 -0.42 22.20 1.24
N PHE A 342 -0.38 22.11 2.56
CA PHE A 342 -1.16 23.00 3.42
C PHE A 342 -0.62 24.43 3.39
N LEU A 343 0.71 24.61 3.44
CA LEU A 343 1.36 25.90 3.27
C LEU A 343 0.94 26.56 1.95
N THR A 344 1.06 25.81 0.86
CA THR A 344 0.77 26.33 -0.48
C THR A 344 -0.72 26.66 -0.65
N ARG A 345 -1.61 25.79 -0.21
CA ARG A 345 -3.07 26.05 -0.24
C ARG A 345 -3.42 27.29 0.61
N LYS A 346 -2.77 27.47 1.77
CA LYS A 346 -2.98 28.64 2.63
C LYS A 346 -2.46 29.93 1.98
N GLU A 347 -1.24 29.91 1.41
CA GLU A 347 -0.66 31.06 0.70
C GLU A 347 -1.50 31.49 -0.50
N LEU A 348 -2.10 30.53 -1.21
CA LEU A 348 -2.98 30.79 -2.36
C LEU A 348 -4.45 31.07 -1.98
N GLY A 349 -4.80 31.06 -0.70
CA GLY A 349 -6.18 31.22 -0.24
C GLY A 349 -7.10 30.05 -0.66
N LYS A 350 -6.54 28.86 -0.87
CA LYS A 350 -7.23 27.65 -1.34
C LYS A 350 -7.33 26.53 -0.29
N LEU A 351 -7.07 26.84 0.99
CA LEU A 351 -7.25 25.89 2.09
C LEU A 351 -8.61 26.15 2.74
N PRO A 352 -9.64 25.33 2.49
CA PRO A 352 -10.95 25.47 3.12
C PRO A 352 -10.85 25.33 4.64
N ALA A 353 -11.72 26.05 5.38
CA ALA A 353 -11.68 26.04 6.84
C ALA A 353 -12.07 24.70 7.47
N ASP A 354 -12.82 23.86 6.73
CA ASP A 354 -13.26 22.52 7.09
C ASP A 354 -12.42 21.42 6.41
N SER A 355 -11.18 21.73 6.08
CA SER A 355 -10.25 20.76 5.49
C SER A 355 -9.93 19.62 6.45
N TYR A 356 -9.82 18.40 5.90
CA TYR A 356 -9.40 17.22 6.65
C TYR A 356 -8.34 16.41 5.91
N CYS A 357 -7.51 15.74 6.70
CA CYS A 357 -6.48 14.80 6.29
C CYS A 357 -6.75 13.44 6.96
N ILE A 358 -6.29 12.34 6.36
CA ILE A 358 -6.53 10.99 6.89
C ILE A 358 -5.19 10.24 6.98
N ARG A 359 -4.94 9.59 8.12
CA ARG A 359 -3.80 8.70 8.29
C ARG A 359 -4.18 7.35 8.89
N SER A 360 -3.34 6.33 8.69
CA SER A 360 -3.50 5.08 9.40
C SER A 360 -3.15 5.24 10.89
N ILE A 361 -3.77 4.43 11.76
CA ILE A 361 -3.50 4.46 13.21
C ILE A 361 -2.06 4.10 13.58
N VAL A 362 -1.28 3.50 12.69
CA VAL A 362 0.13 3.15 12.91
C VAL A 362 1.11 4.15 12.28
N THR A 363 0.59 5.10 11.51
CA THR A 363 1.35 6.22 10.97
C THR A 363 1.76 7.17 12.10
N SER A 364 2.94 7.78 11.98
CA SER A 364 3.50 8.71 12.97
C SER A 364 2.54 9.86 13.30
N PRO A 365 2.45 10.29 14.57
CA PRO A 365 1.68 11.47 14.95
C PRO A 365 2.31 12.80 14.46
N PHE A 366 3.43 12.77 13.75
CA PHE A 366 4.06 13.97 13.18
C PHE A 366 3.06 14.81 12.35
N GLY A 367 2.24 14.14 11.53
CA GLY A 367 1.17 14.79 10.75
C GLY A 367 0.12 15.52 11.60
N ASP A 368 -0.15 15.06 12.83
CA ASP A 368 -1.14 15.68 13.71
C ASP A 368 -0.71 17.11 14.11
N TYR A 369 0.59 17.31 14.33
CA TYR A 369 1.17 18.63 14.66
C TYR A 369 1.14 19.57 13.46
N ILE A 370 1.40 19.05 12.26
CA ILE A 370 1.29 19.80 11.00
C ILE A 370 -0.17 20.21 10.77
N CYS A 371 -1.11 19.29 10.89
CA CYS A 371 -2.54 19.59 10.79
C CYS A 371 -2.99 20.68 11.76
N LYS A 372 -2.54 20.59 13.02
CA LYS A 372 -2.84 21.61 14.05
C LYS A 372 -2.34 23.00 13.67
N LYS A 373 -1.14 23.10 13.08
CA LYS A 373 -0.55 24.38 12.61
C LYS A 373 -1.41 25.07 11.57
N TYR A 374 -2.02 24.30 10.67
CA TYR A 374 -2.79 24.84 9.55
C TYR A 374 -4.31 24.83 9.81
N GLY A 375 -4.78 24.31 10.94
CA GLY A 375 -6.21 24.20 11.25
C GLY A 375 -6.92 23.12 10.43
N VAL A 376 -6.20 22.08 9.99
CA VAL A 376 -6.74 20.92 9.27
C VAL A 376 -7.13 19.84 10.27
N GLU A 377 -8.29 19.21 10.11
CA GLU A 377 -8.71 18.07 10.93
C GLU A 377 -7.91 16.82 10.55
N MET A 378 -7.29 16.13 11.53
CA MET A 378 -6.68 14.82 11.29
C MET A 378 -7.66 13.70 11.67
N LEU A 379 -7.95 12.84 10.71
CA LEU A 379 -8.75 11.63 10.91
C LEU A 379 -7.86 10.40 10.95
N GLU A 380 -8.24 9.43 11.78
CA GLU A 380 -7.53 8.16 11.89
C GLU A 380 -8.36 7.01 11.31
N CYS A 381 -7.71 6.08 10.63
CA CYS A 381 -8.33 4.86 10.12
C CYS A 381 -7.46 3.62 10.39
N LEU A 382 -8.00 2.43 10.14
CA LEU A 382 -7.22 1.19 10.18
C LEU A 382 -6.13 1.19 9.09
N THR A 383 -5.12 0.33 9.27
CA THR A 383 -4.08 0.12 8.26
C THR A 383 -4.67 -0.48 6.98
N GLY A 384 -4.29 0.08 5.87
CA GLY A 384 -4.75 -0.25 4.52
C GLY A 384 -5.48 0.93 3.89
N PHE A 385 -4.96 1.37 2.75
CA PHE A 385 -5.40 2.61 2.09
C PHE A 385 -6.90 2.62 1.75
N LYS A 386 -7.49 1.43 1.59
CA LYS A 386 -8.93 1.25 1.43
C LYS A 386 -9.77 1.92 2.52
N TRP A 387 -9.23 2.06 3.73
CA TRP A 387 -9.91 2.74 4.83
C TRP A 387 -9.83 4.26 4.72
N ILE A 388 -8.71 4.78 4.17
CA ILE A 388 -8.60 6.20 3.82
C ILE A 388 -9.64 6.54 2.76
N ALA A 389 -9.69 5.75 1.69
CA ALA A 389 -10.67 5.92 0.62
C ALA A 389 -12.13 5.82 1.11
N ALA A 390 -12.42 4.88 2.02
CA ALA A 390 -13.76 4.71 2.58
C ALA A 390 -14.23 5.93 3.39
N ILE A 391 -13.35 6.51 4.23
CA ILE A 391 -13.68 7.72 5.00
C ILE A 391 -13.88 8.90 4.06
N GLU A 392 -13.03 9.04 3.04
CA GLU A 392 -13.16 10.09 2.03
C GLU A 392 -14.50 9.97 1.28
N ALA A 393 -14.82 8.79 0.74
CA ALA A 393 -16.06 8.54 0.02
C ALA A 393 -17.31 8.77 0.90
N GLU A 394 -17.26 8.36 2.17
CA GLU A 394 -18.35 8.61 3.11
C GLU A 394 -18.57 10.10 3.37
N ARG A 395 -17.48 10.86 3.58
CA ARG A 395 -17.55 12.31 3.81
C ARG A 395 -17.99 13.08 2.56
N GLU A 396 -17.47 12.70 1.39
CA GLU A 396 -17.88 13.26 0.10
C GLU A 396 -19.39 13.06 -0.14
N ALA A 397 -19.88 11.84 0.06
CA ALA A 397 -21.30 11.51 -0.09
C ALA A 397 -22.21 12.30 0.86
N LYS A 398 -21.71 12.68 2.04
CA LYS A 398 -22.43 13.48 3.04
C LYS A 398 -22.20 14.99 2.90
N GLY A 399 -21.30 15.43 2.02
CA GLY A 399 -20.88 16.83 1.89
C GLY A 399 -20.21 17.38 3.15
N ILE A 400 -19.41 16.56 3.85
CA ILE A 400 -18.75 16.92 5.12
C ILE A 400 -17.26 17.18 4.89
N GLY A 401 -16.87 18.45 4.95
CA GLY A 401 -15.48 18.91 4.86
C GLY A 401 -14.85 18.72 3.48
N HIS A 402 -13.57 19.09 3.39
CA HIS A 402 -12.79 19.01 2.15
C HIS A 402 -11.55 18.16 2.38
N TYR A 403 -11.44 17.06 1.63
CA TYR A 403 -10.23 16.23 1.63
C TYR A 403 -9.04 17.02 1.08
N VAL A 404 -7.89 16.94 1.76
CA VAL A 404 -6.67 17.64 1.32
C VAL A 404 -5.43 16.76 1.22
N PHE A 405 -5.38 15.64 1.95
CA PHE A 405 -4.27 14.68 1.90
C PHE A 405 -4.57 13.39 2.65
N GLY A 406 -3.98 12.28 2.22
CA GLY A 406 -4.03 11.00 2.93
C GLY A 406 -2.69 10.27 2.87
N LEU A 407 -2.33 9.56 3.96
CA LEU A 407 -1.05 8.86 4.03
C LEU A 407 -1.06 7.58 4.87
N GLU A 408 -0.15 6.70 4.51
CA GLU A 408 0.30 5.56 5.33
C GLU A 408 1.82 5.60 5.48
N GLU A 409 2.32 5.16 6.63
CA GLU A 409 3.74 5.06 6.95
C GLU A 409 4.51 4.20 5.95
N SER A 410 3.82 3.29 5.28
CA SER A 410 4.36 2.37 4.27
C SER A 410 4.54 3.00 2.89
N TYR A 411 4.92 4.29 2.84
CA TYR A 411 5.23 5.03 1.62
C TYR A 411 4.02 5.26 0.69
N GLY A 412 2.82 5.23 1.24
CA GLY A 412 1.58 5.48 0.51
C GLY A 412 1.06 6.90 0.73
N TYR A 413 0.84 7.64 -0.36
CA TYR A 413 0.34 9.01 -0.33
C TYR A 413 -0.77 9.20 -1.36
N LYS A 414 -1.72 10.06 -1.05
CA LYS A 414 -2.79 10.47 -1.96
C LYS A 414 -2.94 11.99 -1.88
N VAL A 415 -2.60 12.67 -2.97
CA VAL A 415 -2.57 14.14 -3.07
C VAL A 415 -3.76 14.73 -3.82
N GLU A 416 -4.58 13.89 -4.43
CA GLU A 416 -5.73 14.22 -5.29
C GLU A 416 -6.99 13.42 -4.87
N THR A 417 -8.12 13.69 -5.50
CA THR A 417 -9.43 13.08 -5.19
C THR A 417 -9.93 12.11 -6.26
N GLU A 418 -9.31 12.09 -7.44
CA GLU A 418 -9.75 11.27 -8.57
C GLU A 418 -9.32 9.80 -8.47
N VAL A 419 -8.27 9.51 -7.73
CA VAL A 419 -7.78 8.16 -7.44
C VAL A 419 -8.17 7.80 -6.01
N MET A 420 -8.72 6.61 -5.79
CA MET A 420 -9.16 6.13 -4.48
C MET A 420 -8.21 5.08 -3.89
N ASP A 421 -6.94 5.21 -4.21
CA ASP A 421 -5.82 4.45 -3.64
C ASP A 421 -4.59 5.37 -3.55
N LYS A 422 -3.47 4.85 -3.05
CA LYS A 422 -2.17 5.50 -3.07
C LYS A 422 -1.72 5.76 -4.50
N ASP A 423 -1.14 6.90 -4.75
CA ASP A 423 -0.62 7.25 -6.06
C ASP A 423 0.83 7.73 -6.00
N GLY A 424 1.77 6.85 -6.40
CA GLY A 424 3.18 7.18 -6.47
C GLY A 424 3.53 8.14 -7.59
N VAL A 425 2.72 8.24 -8.65
CA VAL A 425 2.97 9.14 -9.79
C VAL A 425 2.62 10.58 -9.43
N SER A 426 1.43 10.81 -8.87
CA SER A 426 1.03 12.15 -8.41
C SER A 426 1.89 12.61 -7.22
N ALA A 427 2.29 11.68 -6.33
CA ALA A 427 3.23 11.97 -5.25
C ALA A 427 4.61 12.39 -5.78
N ALA A 428 5.11 11.77 -6.85
CA ALA A 428 6.38 12.16 -7.49
C ALA A 428 6.29 13.58 -8.08
N ALA A 429 5.18 13.92 -8.74
CA ALA A 429 4.96 15.26 -9.29
C ALA A 429 4.90 16.32 -8.17
N MET A 430 4.17 16.05 -7.09
CA MET A 430 4.07 16.94 -5.94
C MET A 430 5.42 17.11 -5.22
N CYS A 431 6.18 16.02 -5.07
CA CYS A 431 7.53 16.06 -4.51
C CYS A 431 8.47 16.92 -5.36
N ALA A 432 8.38 16.85 -6.69
CA ALA A 432 9.17 17.69 -7.59
C ALA A 432 8.83 19.17 -7.42
N GLU A 433 7.53 19.53 -7.34
CA GLU A 433 7.11 20.91 -7.09
C GLU A 433 7.60 21.41 -5.73
N MET A 434 7.45 20.60 -4.67
CA MET A 434 7.98 20.90 -3.33
C MET A 434 9.49 21.14 -3.35
N THR A 435 10.25 20.31 -4.07
CA THR A 435 11.71 20.45 -4.19
C THR A 435 12.07 21.78 -4.87
N MET A 436 11.38 22.14 -5.96
CA MET A 436 11.55 23.44 -6.63
C MET A 436 11.21 24.61 -5.70
N TYR A 437 10.14 24.49 -4.93
CA TYR A 437 9.72 25.55 -3.99
C TYR A 437 10.77 25.83 -2.93
N TRP A 438 11.25 24.82 -2.22
CA TRP A 438 12.26 25.03 -1.18
C TRP A 438 13.59 25.49 -1.76
N ARG A 439 13.98 24.96 -2.91
CA ARG A 439 15.15 25.46 -3.63
C ARG A 439 15.03 26.95 -4.01
N SER A 440 13.86 27.42 -4.43
CA SER A 440 13.61 28.83 -4.72
C SER A 440 13.73 29.74 -3.48
N LYS A 441 13.60 29.14 -2.28
CA LYS A 441 13.80 29.79 -0.98
C LYS A 441 15.24 29.66 -0.48
N GLY A 442 16.15 29.03 -1.26
CA GLY A 442 17.54 28.79 -0.86
C GLY A 442 17.69 27.73 0.23
N LYS A 443 16.73 26.80 0.35
CA LYS A 443 16.67 25.77 1.40
C LYS A 443 16.58 24.37 0.78
N SER A 444 17.29 23.41 1.35
CA SER A 444 17.13 22.00 0.99
C SER A 444 15.91 21.38 1.69
N ILE A 445 15.46 20.23 1.19
CA ILE A 445 14.36 19.45 1.80
C ILE A 445 14.73 18.97 3.21
N LEU A 446 15.99 18.55 3.42
CA LEU A 446 16.46 18.10 4.74
C LEU A 446 16.53 19.24 5.75
N GLU A 447 16.97 20.43 5.34
CA GLU A 447 16.94 21.62 6.21
C GLU A 447 15.50 22.00 6.58
N HIS A 448 14.56 21.89 5.64
CA HIS A 448 13.16 22.15 5.95
C HIS A 448 12.58 21.09 6.91
N LEU A 449 12.93 19.82 6.74
CA LEU A 449 12.54 18.76 7.67
C LEU A 449 13.09 19.03 9.08
N ASP A 450 14.34 19.47 9.19
CA ASP A 450 14.94 19.85 10.48
C ASP A 450 14.23 21.06 11.12
N ASP A 451 13.74 22.02 10.31
CA ASP A 451 12.92 23.13 10.84
C ASP A 451 11.60 22.65 11.41
N LEU A 452 10.92 21.72 10.72
CA LEU A 452 9.69 21.13 11.23
C LEU A 452 9.93 20.36 12.54
N TYR A 453 11.06 19.68 12.65
CA TYR A 453 11.43 19.00 13.90
C TYR A 453 11.76 19.99 15.03
N LYS A 454 12.41 21.11 14.74
CA LYS A 454 12.62 22.17 15.73
C LYS A 454 11.32 22.83 16.17
N GLU A 455 10.30 22.89 15.29
CA GLU A 455 8.99 23.46 15.60
C GLU A 455 8.12 22.50 16.41
N PHE A 456 8.09 21.18 16.07
CA PHE A 456 7.12 20.21 16.60
C PHE A 456 7.69 19.16 17.53
N GLY A 457 9.01 19.08 17.66
CA GLY A 457 9.71 17.95 18.28
C GLY A 457 10.22 16.97 17.23
N TYR A 458 11.19 16.15 17.60
CA TYR A 458 11.74 15.12 16.75
C TYR A 458 10.92 13.83 16.84
N PHE A 459 10.60 13.26 15.68
CA PHE A 459 9.87 12.00 15.56
C PHE A 459 10.77 10.94 14.97
N GLU A 460 10.91 9.81 15.68
CA GLU A 460 11.60 8.63 15.18
C GLU A 460 10.64 7.46 15.12
N ASP A 461 10.63 6.77 13.97
CA ASP A 461 9.74 5.66 13.69
C ASP A 461 10.57 4.39 13.49
N ARG A 462 10.15 3.29 14.14
CA ARG A 462 10.72 1.95 13.93
C ARG A 462 9.63 0.91 13.82
N ALA A 463 9.90 -0.12 13.03
CA ALA A 463 9.05 -1.30 12.96
C ALA A 463 9.84 -2.55 13.33
N ILE A 464 9.31 -3.33 14.27
CA ILE A 464 9.84 -4.65 14.63
C ILE A 464 8.91 -5.69 14.04
N SER A 465 9.47 -6.69 13.37
CA SER A 465 8.71 -7.81 12.82
C SER A 465 9.31 -9.12 13.29
N LYS A 466 8.52 -9.98 13.93
CA LYS A 466 8.94 -11.30 14.36
C LYS A 466 8.07 -12.36 13.72
N ASN A 467 8.70 -13.31 13.03
CA ASN A 467 8.06 -14.44 12.39
C ASN A 467 7.96 -15.61 13.37
N PHE A 468 6.83 -16.32 13.33
CA PHE A 468 6.55 -17.51 14.09
C PHE A 468 6.14 -18.63 13.14
N PRO A 469 7.08 -19.42 12.59
CA PRO A 469 6.77 -20.39 11.55
C PRO A 469 5.87 -21.54 12.04
N GLY A 470 5.02 -22.03 11.14
CA GLY A 470 4.16 -23.19 11.37
C GLY A 470 2.88 -22.88 12.16
N SER A 471 2.05 -23.91 12.35
CA SER A 471 0.76 -23.80 13.07
C SER A 471 0.91 -23.45 14.54
N ALA A 472 1.99 -23.90 15.19
CA ALA A 472 2.34 -23.51 16.56
C ALA A 472 2.59 -22.00 16.68
N GLY A 473 3.18 -21.38 15.64
CA GLY A 473 3.42 -19.94 15.59
C GLY A 473 2.14 -19.10 15.59
N VAL A 474 1.09 -19.56 14.95
CA VAL A 474 -0.23 -18.89 14.98
C VAL A 474 -0.79 -18.87 16.41
N ALA A 475 -0.68 -20.01 17.13
CA ALA A 475 -1.11 -20.10 18.52
C ALA A 475 -0.26 -19.19 19.43
N THR A 476 1.07 -19.13 19.22
CA THR A 476 1.98 -18.25 19.97
C THR A 476 1.60 -16.79 19.76
N MET A 477 1.36 -16.33 18.53
CA MET A 477 0.92 -14.96 18.27
C MET A 477 -0.41 -14.63 18.94
N ALA A 478 -1.38 -15.54 18.89
CA ALA A 478 -2.66 -15.36 19.55
C ALA A 478 -2.48 -15.25 21.07
N GLY A 479 -1.59 -16.06 21.66
CA GLY A 479 -1.21 -16.01 23.06
C GLY A 479 -0.57 -14.67 23.46
N ILE A 480 0.36 -14.15 22.65
CA ILE A 480 0.99 -12.84 22.85
C ILE A 480 -0.06 -11.74 22.87
N MET A 481 -0.93 -11.68 21.85
CA MET A 481 -1.97 -10.66 21.79
C MET A 481 -2.99 -10.78 22.93
N SER A 482 -3.34 -12.00 23.34
CA SER A 482 -4.22 -12.26 24.47
C SER A 482 -3.58 -11.77 25.78
N LYS A 483 -2.30 -12.06 26.01
CA LYS A 483 -1.57 -11.60 27.18
C LYS A 483 -1.49 -10.08 27.23
N LEU A 484 -1.08 -9.44 26.15
CA LEU A 484 -1.02 -7.97 26.05
C LEU A 484 -2.38 -7.31 26.30
N ARG A 485 -3.48 -7.95 25.87
CA ARG A 485 -4.84 -7.45 26.03
C ARG A 485 -5.37 -7.61 27.45
N ASN A 486 -5.11 -8.76 28.09
CA ASN A 486 -5.66 -9.10 29.39
C ASN A 486 -4.84 -8.49 30.53
N GLU A 487 -3.52 -8.51 30.45
CA GLU A 487 -2.63 -7.99 31.49
C GLU A 487 -2.38 -6.48 31.30
N GLY A 488 -2.44 -5.99 30.03
CA GLY A 488 -2.04 -4.64 29.68
C GLY A 488 -0.55 -4.40 29.90
N LEU A 489 -0.11 -3.20 29.52
CA LEU A 489 1.22 -2.71 29.88
C LEU A 489 1.03 -1.44 30.71
N LYS A 490 1.63 -1.39 31.92
CA LYS A 490 1.62 -0.19 32.76
C LYS A 490 2.81 0.72 32.44
N THR A 491 3.92 0.11 32.08
CA THR A 491 5.16 0.80 31.69
C THR A 491 5.81 0.10 30.50
N LEU A 492 6.54 0.85 29.69
CA LEU A 492 7.37 0.35 28.59
C LEU A 492 8.59 1.28 28.46
N ALA A 493 9.78 0.73 28.42
CA ALA A 493 11.05 1.47 28.41
C ALA A 493 11.20 2.49 29.57
N GLY A 494 10.60 2.18 30.73
CA GLY A 494 10.57 3.07 31.89
C GLY A 494 9.59 4.23 31.78
N LYS A 495 8.82 4.34 30.69
CA LYS A 495 7.76 5.33 30.49
C LYS A 495 6.41 4.77 30.92
N THR A 496 5.57 5.62 31.53
CA THR A 496 4.22 5.25 31.94
C THR A 496 3.31 5.13 30.72
N VAL A 497 2.52 4.05 30.64
CA VAL A 497 1.43 3.91 29.66
C VAL A 497 0.22 4.67 30.18
N LEU A 498 -0.13 5.73 29.49
CA LEU A 498 -1.24 6.63 29.87
C LEU A 498 -2.59 6.13 29.35
N LYS A 499 -2.58 5.45 28.19
CA LYS A 499 -3.78 4.97 27.52
C LYS A 499 -3.49 3.72 26.70
N ILE A 500 -4.45 2.80 26.69
CA ILE A 500 -4.47 1.63 25.81
C ILE A 500 -5.72 1.72 24.94
N ARG A 501 -5.54 1.57 23.61
CA ARG A 501 -6.64 1.33 22.66
C ARG A 501 -6.64 -0.13 22.25
N ASP A 502 -7.74 -0.81 22.46
CA ASP A 502 -7.99 -2.15 21.95
C ASP A 502 -9.03 -2.08 20.82
N ILE A 503 -8.56 -2.12 19.60
CA ILE A 503 -9.41 -1.98 18.42
C ILE A 503 -10.33 -3.21 18.23
N GLN A 504 -9.90 -4.39 18.70
CA GLN A 504 -10.73 -5.59 18.61
C GLN A 504 -11.95 -5.56 19.53
N THR A 505 -11.82 -4.96 20.71
CA THR A 505 -12.94 -4.79 21.64
C THR A 505 -13.64 -3.44 21.50
N SER A 506 -13.17 -2.58 20.56
CA SER A 506 -13.67 -1.22 20.34
C SER A 506 -13.65 -0.36 21.60
N THR A 507 -12.57 -0.45 22.41
CA THR A 507 -12.45 0.28 23.67
C THR A 507 -11.10 0.96 23.82
N GLU A 508 -11.09 2.12 24.51
CA GLU A 508 -9.86 2.71 25.04
C GLU A 508 -10.00 2.98 26.56
N TYR A 509 -8.90 2.89 27.27
CA TYR A 509 -8.89 3.07 28.73
C TYR A 509 -7.50 3.44 29.25
N ASN A 510 -7.46 4.03 30.46
CA ASN A 510 -6.24 4.23 31.21
C ASN A 510 -5.90 2.93 31.98
N PRO A 511 -4.69 2.34 31.80
CA PRO A 511 -4.31 1.11 32.52
C PRO A 511 -4.22 1.27 34.05
N ALA A 512 -4.15 2.50 34.57
CA ALA A 512 -4.29 2.77 36.02
C ALA A 512 -5.74 2.65 36.53
N ASN A 513 -6.74 2.81 35.61
CA ASN A 513 -8.18 2.68 35.91
C ASN A 513 -8.89 1.90 34.79
N PRO A 514 -8.65 0.58 34.66
CA PRO A 514 -9.13 -0.21 33.50
C PRO A 514 -10.64 -0.45 33.48
N SER A 515 -11.37 -0.06 34.54
CA SER A 515 -12.84 -0.14 34.60
C SER A 515 -13.51 1.00 33.81
N GLU A 516 -12.84 2.14 33.66
CA GLU A 516 -13.35 3.27 32.89
C GLU A 516 -12.94 3.15 31.42
N LYS A 517 -13.86 2.62 30.60
CA LYS A 517 -13.65 2.40 29.17
C LYS A 517 -14.49 3.36 28.34
N ALA A 518 -13.85 4.04 27.38
CA ALA A 518 -14.52 4.77 26.33
C ALA A 518 -14.69 3.90 25.07
N ALA A 519 -15.74 4.10 24.31
CA ALA A 519 -15.97 3.40 23.05
C ALA A 519 -15.14 4.00 21.92
N LEU A 520 -14.69 3.15 21.00
CA LEU A 520 -14.01 3.53 19.77
C LEU A 520 -14.91 3.25 18.55
N SER A 521 -14.84 4.11 17.56
CA SER A 521 -15.65 4.02 16.32
C SER A 521 -14.97 3.27 15.18
N PHE A 522 -13.77 2.70 15.38
CA PHE A 522 -13.09 1.92 14.35
C PHE A 522 -13.79 0.59 14.05
N PRO A 523 -13.76 0.10 12.80
CA PRO A 523 -14.05 -1.29 12.50
C PRO A 523 -13.18 -2.21 13.36
N LYS A 524 -13.69 -3.41 13.74
CA LYS A 524 -12.93 -4.33 14.56
C LYS A 524 -11.69 -4.85 13.85
N SER A 525 -10.55 -4.79 14.52
CA SER A 525 -9.27 -5.29 14.04
C SER A 525 -8.39 -5.74 15.19
N ASN A 526 -7.57 -6.76 15.01
CA ASN A 526 -6.69 -7.25 16.06
C ASN A 526 -5.46 -6.34 16.21
N VAL A 527 -5.67 -5.14 16.74
CA VAL A 527 -4.64 -4.13 16.98
C VAL A 527 -4.75 -3.64 18.43
N LEU A 528 -3.62 -3.50 19.08
CA LEU A 528 -3.45 -2.82 20.37
C LEU A 528 -2.52 -1.63 20.20
N GLN A 529 -2.88 -0.49 20.79
CA GLN A 529 -2.02 0.69 20.84
C GLN A 529 -1.78 1.11 22.28
N PHE A 530 -0.53 1.39 22.60
CA PHE A 530 -0.06 1.85 23.90
C PHE A 530 0.44 3.29 23.76
N PHE A 531 -0.20 4.22 24.41
CA PHE A 531 0.17 5.64 24.42
C PHE A 531 0.98 5.93 25.67
N LEU A 532 2.24 6.26 25.50
CA LEU A 532 3.18 6.49 26.59
C LEU A 532 3.30 7.99 26.89
N GLU A 533 3.72 8.30 28.10
CA GLU A 533 4.10 9.67 28.45
C GLU A 533 5.18 10.22 27.48
N GLY A 534 5.09 11.51 27.15
CA GLY A 534 5.98 12.15 26.19
C GLY A 534 5.54 12.01 24.72
N GLY A 535 4.35 11.42 24.44
CA GLY A 535 3.76 11.36 23.10
C GLY A 535 4.23 10.17 22.24
N THR A 536 4.93 9.20 22.83
CA THR A 536 5.31 7.95 22.16
C THR A 536 4.11 7.01 22.02
N ILE A 537 3.95 6.40 20.84
CA ILE A 537 2.89 5.42 20.56
C ILE A 537 3.53 4.11 20.11
N VAL A 538 3.14 3.01 20.75
CA VAL A 538 3.55 1.65 20.33
C VAL A 538 2.31 0.87 19.93
N SER A 539 2.28 0.36 18.69
CA SER A 539 1.16 -0.40 18.17
C SER A 539 1.57 -1.84 17.90
N ALA A 540 0.82 -2.82 18.41
CA ALA A 540 1.01 -4.25 18.17
C ALA A 540 -0.07 -4.76 17.21
N ARG A 541 0.35 -5.42 16.11
CA ARG A 541 -0.54 -5.93 15.06
C ARG A 541 -0.03 -7.27 14.52
N PRO A 542 -0.75 -8.39 14.73
CA PRO A 542 -0.45 -9.62 14.03
C PRO A 542 -0.86 -9.52 12.55
N SER A 543 -0.12 -10.19 11.66
CA SER A 543 -0.51 -10.32 10.26
C SER A 543 -1.71 -11.26 10.14
N GLY A 544 -2.66 -10.92 9.26
CA GLY A 544 -3.79 -11.79 8.94
C GLY A 544 -3.43 -12.92 7.95
N THR A 545 -2.33 -12.78 7.21
CA THR A 545 -1.97 -13.70 6.11
C THR A 545 -0.69 -14.48 6.37
N GLU A 546 0.18 -13.99 7.25
CA GLU A 546 1.47 -14.60 7.55
C GLU A 546 1.64 -14.79 9.07
N PRO A 547 2.33 -15.83 9.53
CA PRO A 547 2.56 -16.07 10.95
C PRO A 547 3.63 -15.10 11.50
N LYS A 548 3.32 -13.81 11.52
CA LYS A 548 4.19 -12.75 12.04
C LYS A 548 3.41 -11.69 12.81
N ILE A 549 4.04 -11.12 13.81
CA ILE A 549 3.55 -9.94 14.53
C ILE A 549 4.46 -8.75 14.24
N LYS A 550 3.86 -7.58 14.03
CA LYS A 550 4.56 -6.31 13.89
C LYS A 550 4.28 -5.41 15.08
N PHE A 551 5.33 -4.74 15.53
CA PHE A 551 5.23 -3.60 16.44
C PHE A 551 5.71 -2.36 15.73
N TYR A 552 4.89 -1.31 15.75
CA TYR A 552 5.22 0.02 15.24
C TYR A 552 5.52 0.90 16.44
N ILE A 553 6.70 1.49 16.45
CA ILE A 553 7.19 2.38 17.51
C ILE A 553 7.29 3.78 16.91
N ASN A 554 6.46 4.68 17.37
CA ASN A 554 6.47 6.10 16.96
C ASN A 554 6.84 6.92 18.19
N THR A 555 8.11 7.34 18.31
CA THR A 555 8.55 8.17 19.42
C THR A 555 8.41 9.64 19.07
N ARG A 556 8.26 10.47 20.10
CA ARG A 556 8.38 11.92 20.02
C ARG A 556 9.30 12.41 21.13
N THR A 557 10.22 13.27 20.79
CA THR A 557 11.15 13.91 21.72
C THR A 557 11.11 15.43 21.53
N ASP A 558 10.96 16.19 22.61
CA ASP A 558 10.96 17.65 22.53
C ASP A 558 12.34 18.15 22.11
N VAL A 559 12.37 19.14 21.22
CA VAL A 559 13.61 19.85 20.87
C VAL A 559 13.69 21.11 21.73
N ASN A 560 14.60 21.10 22.71
CA ASN A 560 14.73 22.17 23.69
C ASN A 560 15.54 23.37 23.11
N GLY A 561 14.93 24.11 22.22
CA GLY A 561 15.52 25.25 21.51
C GLY A 561 15.38 25.11 19.98
N SER A 562 15.89 26.08 19.24
CA SER A 562 15.82 26.13 17.77
C SER A 562 17.16 25.87 17.09
N THR A 563 18.17 25.36 17.82
CA THR A 563 19.51 25.13 17.28
C THR A 563 19.69 23.70 16.74
N ASP A 564 20.71 23.51 15.92
CA ASP A 564 21.05 22.20 15.37
C ASP A 564 21.56 21.25 16.47
N GLU A 565 22.23 21.79 17.50
CA GLU A 565 22.70 21.02 18.65
C GLU A 565 21.52 20.47 19.48
N ALA A 566 20.48 21.30 19.71
CA ALA A 566 19.28 20.87 20.40
C ALA A 566 18.54 19.76 19.63
N LEU A 567 18.47 19.88 18.32
CA LEU A 567 17.90 18.84 17.45
C LEU A 567 18.76 17.57 17.46
N ALA A 568 20.08 17.69 17.42
CA ALA A 568 20.98 16.52 17.49
C ALA A 568 20.84 15.75 18.80
N GLU A 569 20.67 16.45 19.94
CA GLU A 569 20.42 15.81 21.23
C GLU A 569 19.05 15.10 21.24
N ALA A 570 18.00 15.75 20.73
CA ALA A 570 16.67 15.14 20.62
C ALA A 570 16.69 13.88 19.73
N LYS A 571 17.43 13.89 18.61
CA LYS A 571 17.64 12.70 17.75
C LYS A 571 18.31 11.56 18.52
N LYS A 572 19.31 11.85 19.33
CA LYS A 572 20.02 10.86 20.15
C LYS A 572 19.13 10.30 21.25
N GLU A 573 18.36 11.14 21.94
CA GLU A 573 17.40 10.71 22.97
C GLU A 573 16.30 9.81 22.38
N ALA A 574 15.74 10.17 21.23
CA ALA A 574 14.72 9.39 20.53
C ALA A 574 15.25 8.01 20.11
N SER A 575 16.48 7.97 19.58
CA SER A 575 17.13 6.71 19.18
C SER A 575 17.35 5.80 20.40
N ALA A 576 17.84 6.33 21.50
CA ALA A 576 18.02 5.58 22.75
C ALA A 576 16.69 5.06 23.31
N LEU A 577 15.62 5.86 23.22
CA LEU A 577 14.27 5.43 23.61
C LEU A 577 13.75 4.30 22.71
N CYS A 578 13.90 4.42 21.41
CA CYS A 578 13.55 3.38 20.45
C CYS A 578 14.30 2.07 20.72
N ASP A 579 15.62 2.14 21.01
CA ASP A 579 16.43 0.97 21.36
C ASP A 579 15.90 0.26 22.62
N LYS A 580 15.57 1.03 23.64
CA LYS A 580 15.04 0.49 24.88
C LYS A 580 13.65 -0.14 24.70
N ILE A 581 12.75 0.53 23.97
CA ILE A 581 11.43 -0.05 23.63
C ILE A 581 11.61 -1.34 22.83
N THR A 582 12.54 -1.37 21.87
CA THR A 582 12.86 -2.54 21.07
C THR A 582 13.34 -3.71 21.94
N SER A 583 14.20 -3.44 22.92
CA SER A 583 14.68 -4.45 23.88
C SER A 583 13.53 -5.04 24.70
N ASP A 584 12.71 -4.17 25.31
CA ASP A 584 11.58 -4.60 26.15
C ASP A 584 10.57 -5.45 25.34
N ILE A 585 10.28 -5.06 24.10
CA ILE A 585 9.40 -5.83 23.20
C ILE A 585 10.01 -7.19 22.87
N ASN A 586 11.30 -7.25 22.56
CA ASN A 586 11.97 -8.53 22.26
C ASN A 586 11.96 -9.46 23.47
N GLU A 587 12.22 -8.96 24.67
CA GLU A 587 12.13 -9.74 25.92
C GLU A 587 10.71 -10.30 26.13
N LEU A 588 9.67 -9.50 25.87
CA LEU A 588 8.28 -9.91 25.94
C LEU A 588 7.96 -11.03 24.93
N LEU A 589 8.44 -10.89 23.69
CA LEU A 589 8.25 -11.87 22.62
C LEU A 589 9.01 -13.18 22.90
N ASP A 590 10.21 -13.10 23.46
CA ASP A 590 11.01 -14.28 23.82
C ASP A 590 10.43 -15.03 25.02
N ALA A 591 9.90 -14.31 26.00
CA ALA A 591 9.19 -14.90 27.14
C ALA A 591 7.91 -15.64 26.73
N ALA A 592 7.21 -15.14 25.71
CA ALA A 592 5.99 -15.77 25.19
C ALA A 592 6.26 -16.93 24.21
N SER A 593 7.50 -17.08 23.76
CA SER A 593 7.92 -18.17 22.86
C SER A 593 8.43 -19.41 23.61
N LYS A 594 8.62 -19.30 24.93
CA LYS A 594 9.00 -20.39 25.85
C LYS A 594 7.77 -21.05 26.43
#